data_49ee18487b76e4982486b7a5751b19c8
#
_entry.id   49ee18487b76e4982486b7a5751b19c8
#
_cell.length_a   1.000
_cell.length_b   1.000
_cell.length_c   1.000
_cell.angle_alpha   90.00
_cell.angle_beta   90.00
_cell.angle_gamma   90.00
#
_symmetry.space_group_name_H-M   'P 1'
#
loop_
_entity.id
_entity.type
_entity.pdbx_description
1 polymer ?
#
loop_
_entity_poly.entity_id
_entity_poly.type
_entity_poly.pdbx_seq_one_letter_code
_entity_poly.pdbx_strand_id
1 'polypeptide(L)'
;MFQLETLRLGVPQFTPFNHPPFTTLFYAPFAMASFELGLLFWSAAGFAALMLAWHVLHQELSALTVYSPLRLALLSFCFYPTIAWILANQNSAFTLLIYTMTYVALRRGRDLAGGAILGLLLYKPQLALTPVFILLVKGRLRALMGSLLTSSLLIAVGFLLSPKAMVDYGRVLPQIAELPFLPGYPIEKMHNLYGFCVLLLAHLFSVRAVECVAFLLTVGGLLIVAAWWRTVPWQPGTRQWDLTFAFTLALGLLISPHLMLYDLMALLLPIAIVCATYPNRPRYLLDGGPLLVWTALVFVVVFVSTYSTSAMLHLTGALGFPKLAVQLSVPIIVGWAVVGHLAAAACGKEK
;
A
#
# COMPACT_ATOMS: atom_id res chain seq x y z
N MET A 1 16.93 21.01 9.83
CA MET A 1 18.09 21.91 9.65
C MET A 1 19.35 21.15 9.25
N PHE A 2 19.88 20.23 10.06
CA PHE A 2 21.13 19.52 9.76
C PHE A 2 21.22 18.89 8.35
N GLN A 3 20.16 18.23 7.84
CA GLN A 3 20.17 17.62 6.51
C GLN A 3 20.22 18.65 5.36
N LEU A 4 19.56 19.79 5.50
CA LEU A 4 19.57 20.86 4.50
C LEU A 4 20.91 21.60 4.46
N GLU A 5 21.52 21.82 5.64
CA GLU A 5 22.83 22.46 5.72
C GLU A 5 23.98 21.57 5.27
N THR A 6 23.91 20.26 5.61
CA THR A 6 24.99 19.30 5.31
C THR A 6 25.03 18.91 3.82
N LEU A 7 23.90 18.81 3.16
CA LEU A 7 23.82 18.34 1.77
C LEU A 7 23.86 19.47 0.73
N ARG A 8 23.77 20.76 1.15
CA ARG A 8 23.70 21.93 0.25
C ARG A 8 22.71 21.73 -0.92
N LEU A 9 21.74 20.84 -0.75
CA LEU A 9 20.69 20.60 -1.69
C LEU A 9 19.74 21.80 -1.56
N GLY A 10 19.62 22.64 -2.54
CA GLY A 10 18.70 23.78 -2.60
C GLY A 10 17.23 23.34 -2.59
N VAL A 11 16.86 22.40 -1.75
CA VAL A 11 15.51 21.83 -1.61
C VAL A 11 14.73 22.76 -0.69
N PRO A 12 13.70 23.44 -1.18
CA PRO A 12 12.96 24.46 -0.41
C PRO A 12 12.09 23.86 0.70
N GLN A 13 12.00 22.55 0.84
CA GLN A 13 11.15 21.87 1.82
C GLN A 13 11.91 20.77 2.58
N PHE A 14 11.87 20.85 3.91
CA PHE A 14 12.34 19.78 4.78
C PHE A 14 11.39 18.59 4.71
N THR A 15 11.87 17.46 4.19
CA THR A 15 11.17 16.17 4.25
C THR A 15 11.74 15.35 5.41
N PRO A 16 11.04 15.25 6.54
CA PRO A 16 11.57 14.50 7.66
C PRO A 16 11.69 13.01 7.32
N PHE A 17 12.77 12.37 7.78
CA PHE A 17 12.89 10.92 7.74
C PHE A 17 11.94 10.32 8.79
N ASN A 18 10.79 9.85 8.35
CA ASN A 18 9.69 9.37 9.20
C ASN A 18 9.65 7.84 9.36
N HIS A 19 10.73 7.15 9.03
CA HIS A 19 10.86 5.71 9.24
C HIS A 19 11.52 5.37 10.58
N PRO A 20 11.21 4.20 11.18
CA PRO A 20 11.89 3.74 12.39
C PRO A 20 13.41 3.64 12.22
N PRO A 21 14.22 3.96 13.24
CA PRO A 21 15.69 4.01 13.13
C PRO A 21 16.37 2.73 12.67
N PHE A 22 15.81 1.54 12.94
CA PHE A 22 16.37 0.27 12.43
C PHE A 22 16.41 0.21 10.90
N THR A 23 15.60 1.01 10.21
CA THR A 23 15.60 1.07 8.73
C THR A 23 16.92 1.63 8.18
N THR A 24 17.70 2.33 8.99
CA THR A 24 19.03 2.82 8.60
C THR A 24 19.95 1.68 8.16
N LEU A 25 19.85 0.48 8.77
CA LEU A 25 20.60 -0.68 8.31
C LEU A 25 20.29 -1.06 6.86
N PHE A 26 19.04 -0.89 6.46
CA PHE A 26 18.61 -1.19 5.11
C PHE A 26 19.13 -0.16 4.10
N TYR A 27 19.24 1.10 4.51
CA TYR A 27 19.75 2.17 3.64
C TYR A 27 21.28 2.34 3.70
N ALA A 28 21.93 1.91 4.79
CA ALA A 28 23.35 2.12 5.02
C ALA A 28 24.26 1.61 3.88
N PRO A 29 24.05 0.41 3.30
CA PRO A 29 24.89 -0.07 2.21
C PRO A 29 24.91 0.85 0.98
N PHE A 30 23.77 1.50 0.70
CA PHE A 30 23.62 2.42 -0.43
C PHE A 30 24.20 3.80 -0.11
N ALA A 31 24.22 4.20 1.16
CA ALA A 31 24.77 5.46 1.62
C ALA A 31 26.32 5.46 1.72
N MET A 32 26.96 4.28 1.63
CA MET A 32 28.43 4.16 1.63
C MET A 32 29.06 4.51 0.27
N ALA A 33 28.28 4.58 -0.80
CA ALA A 33 28.71 4.98 -2.13
C ALA A 33 28.52 6.49 -2.34
N SER A 34 28.95 7.04 -3.50
CA SER A 34 28.52 8.39 -3.88
C SER A 34 27.01 8.46 -4.00
N PHE A 35 26.43 9.66 -3.91
CA PHE A 35 24.99 9.84 -3.98
C PHE A 35 24.39 9.20 -5.25
N GLU A 36 25.02 9.41 -6.41
CA GLU A 36 24.58 8.89 -7.70
C GLU A 36 24.63 7.35 -7.75
N LEU A 37 25.71 6.77 -7.26
CA LEU A 37 25.87 5.30 -7.20
C LEU A 37 24.90 4.69 -6.17
N GLY A 38 24.73 5.33 -5.02
CA GLY A 38 23.76 4.92 -4.01
C GLY A 38 22.35 4.91 -4.58
N LEU A 39 21.97 5.96 -5.31
CA LEU A 39 20.68 6.09 -6.00
C LEU A 39 20.50 5.01 -7.07
N LEU A 40 21.54 4.74 -7.88
CA LEU A 40 21.51 3.71 -8.90
C LEU A 40 21.32 2.32 -8.27
N PHE A 41 22.11 1.98 -7.24
CA PHE A 41 22.02 0.68 -6.57
C PHE A 41 20.68 0.51 -5.86
N TRP A 42 20.15 1.55 -5.23
CA TRP A 42 18.83 1.54 -4.63
C TRP A 42 17.73 1.29 -5.65
N SER A 43 17.76 1.98 -6.78
CA SER A 43 16.81 1.79 -7.88
C SER A 43 16.93 0.37 -8.48
N ALA A 44 18.14 -0.14 -8.66
CA ALA A 44 18.38 -1.51 -9.12
C ALA A 44 17.85 -2.55 -8.13
N ALA A 45 18.08 -2.36 -6.82
CA ALA A 45 17.53 -3.23 -5.78
C ALA A 45 15.99 -3.20 -5.76
N GLY A 46 15.38 -2.03 -5.94
CA GLY A 46 13.92 -1.89 -6.07
C GLY A 46 13.39 -2.60 -7.31
N PHE A 47 14.07 -2.49 -8.46
CA PHE A 47 13.69 -3.22 -9.66
C PHE A 47 13.85 -4.74 -9.49
N ALA A 48 14.92 -5.18 -8.82
CA ALA A 48 15.10 -6.60 -8.47
C ALA A 48 13.98 -7.10 -7.55
N ALA A 49 13.53 -6.28 -6.59
CA ALA A 49 12.38 -6.61 -5.73
C ALA A 49 11.07 -6.73 -6.54
N LEU A 50 10.83 -5.84 -7.50
CA LEU A 50 9.68 -5.92 -8.41
C LEU A 50 9.75 -7.19 -9.27
N MET A 51 10.91 -7.49 -9.84
CA MET A 51 11.14 -8.71 -10.63
C MET A 51 10.92 -9.97 -9.80
N LEU A 52 11.41 -9.99 -8.55
CA LEU A 52 11.23 -11.13 -7.65
C LEU A 52 9.75 -11.30 -7.26
N ALA A 53 9.02 -10.21 -7.00
CA ALA A 53 7.59 -10.27 -6.73
C ALA A 53 6.83 -10.91 -7.90
N TRP A 54 7.10 -10.50 -9.14
CA TRP A 54 6.49 -11.10 -10.32
C TRP A 54 6.94 -12.53 -10.56
N HIS A 55 8.20 -12.86 -10.32
CA HIS A 55 8.69 -14.24 -10.42
C HIS A 55 7.95 -15.18 -9.45
N VAL A 56 7.78 -14.76 -8.21
CA VAL A 56 7.06 -15.53 -7.19
C VAL A 56 5.59 -15.70 -7.55
N LEU A 57 4.92 -14.62 -8.03
CA LEU A 57 3.52 -14.70 -8.49
C LEU A 57 3.36 -15.56 -9.73
N HIS A 58 4.28 -15.47 -10.68
CA HIS A 58 4.30 -16.30 -11.87
C HIS A 58 4.36 -17.80 -11.54
N GLN A 59 5.13 -18.18 -10.52
CA GLN A 59 5.19 -19.57 -10.06
C GLN A 59 3.94 -20.02 -9.31
N GLU A 60 3.25 -19.10 -8.64
CA GLU A 60 2.11 -19.41 -7.78
C GLU A 60 0.77 -19.37 -8.51
N LEU A 61 0.63 -18.48 -9.47
CA LEU A 61 -0.61 -18.21 -10.21
C LEU A 61 -0.45 -18.68 -11.66
N SER A 62 -0.93 -19.88 -11.97
CA SER A 62 -0.75 -20.53 -13.28
C SER A 62 -1.22 -19.69 -14.48
N ALA A 63 -2.24 -18.86 -14.31
CA ALA A 63 -2.71 -17.98 -15.39
C ALA A 63 -1.69 -16.89 -15.78
N LEU A 64 -0.73 -16.58 -14.92
CA LEU A 64 0.34 -15.60 -15.21
C LEU A 64 1.50 -16.22 -16.00
N THR A 65 1.56 -17.55 -16.12
CA THR A 65 2.66 -18.24 -16.84
C THR A 65 2.72 -17.95 -18.34
N VAL A 66 1.65 -17.39 -18.91
CA VAL A 66 1.58 -16.93 -20.30
C VAL A 66 2.57 -15.77 -20.56
N TYR A 67 2.90 -14.99 -19.52
CA TYR A 67 3.81 -13.86 -19.62
C TYR A 67 5.09 -14.14 -18.82
N SER A 68 6.26 -13.77 -19.33
CA SER A 68 7.48 -13.84 -18.53
C SER A 68 7.45 -12.83 -17.37
N PRO A 69 8.14 -13.11 -16.23
CA PRO A 69 8.23 -12.16 -15.11
C PRO A 69 8.74 -10.77 -15.53
N LEU A 70 9.68 -10.72 -16.48
CA LEU A 70 10.17 -9.46 -17.03
C LEU A 70 9.07 -8.66 -17.74
N ARG A 71 8.24 -9.34 -18.57
CA ARG A 71 7.10 -8.67 -19.24
C ARG A 71 6.11 -8.12 -18.23
N LEU A 72 5.79 -8.88 -17.17
CA LEU A 72 4.90 -8.44 -16.11
C LEU A 72 5.48 -7.23 -15.35
N ALA A 73 6.79 -7.26 -15.05
CA ALA A 73 7.47 -6.13 -14.42
C ALA A 73 7.45 -4.88 -15.32
N LEU A 74 7.68 -5.03 -16.63
CA LEU A 74 7.62 -3.91 -17.58
C LEU A 74 6.19 -3.39 -17.73
N LEU A 75 5.18 -4.27 -17.80
CA LEU A 75 3.76 -3.89 -17.84
C LEU A 75 3.32 -3.13 -16.57
N SER A 76 3.99 -3.38 -15.43
CA SER A 76 3.70 -2.63 -14.20
C SER A 76 3.92 -1.12 -14.36
N PHE A 77 4.78 -0.68 -15.30
CA PHE A 77 4.99 0.74 -15.59
C PHE A 77 3.83 1.41 -16.34
N CYS A 78 2.87 0.64 -16.85
CA CYS A 78 1.60 1.17 -17.30
C CYS A 78 0.72 1.63 -16.11
N PHE A 79 1.02 1.18 -14.90
CA PHE A 79 0.36 1.61 -13.67
C PHE A 79 1.12 2.78 -13.04
N TYR A 80 0.53 3.97 -13.06
CA TYR A 80 1.19 5.22 -12.68
C TYR A 80 1.91 5.20 -11.32
N PRO A 81 1.39 4.55 -10.25
CA PRO A 81 2.13 4.42 -8.99
C PRO A 81 3.51 3.77 -9.12
N THR A 82 3.72 2.90 -10.12
CA THR A 82 5.06 2.32 -10.41
C THR A 82 6.03 3.38 -10.96
N ILE A 83 5.53 4.28 -11.81
CA ILE A 83 6.33 5.42 -12.29
C ILE A 83 6.62 6.37 -11.12
N ALA A 84 5.60 6.69 -10.32
CA ALA A 84 5.74 7.56 -9.15
C ALA A 84 6.74 6.99 -8.12
N TRP A 85 6.79 5.66 -7.96
CA TRP A 85 7.78 4.99 -7.12
C TRP A 85 9.22 5.30 -7.55
N ILE A 86 9.55 5.17 -8.84
CA ILE A 86 10.90 5.49 -9.35
C ILE A 86 11.19 6.97 -9.21
N LEU A 87 10.26 7.84 -9.66
CA LEU A 87 10.46 9.29 -9.63
C LEU A 87 10.67 9.82 -8.20
N ALA A 88 9.98 9.24 -7.22
CA ALA A 88 10.12 9.59 -5.82
C ALA A 88 11.22 8.79 -5.08
N ASN A 89 11.88 7.86 -5.78
CA ASN A 89 12.93 6.97 -5.26
C ASN A 89 12.53 6.27 -3.93
N GLN A 90 11.30 5.76 -3.87
CA GLN A 90 10.69 5.20 -2.67
C GLN A 90 10.92 3.69 -2.55
N ASN A 91 10.44 3.12 -1.43
CA ASN A 91 10.62 1.70 -1.08
C ASN A 91 9.41 0.81 -1.42
N SER A 92 8.48 1.29 -2.27
CA SER A 92 7.19 0.61 -2.54
C SER A 92 7.34 -0.74 -3.25
N ALA A 93 8.41 -0.94 -4.02
CA ALA A 93 8.71 -2.25 -4.62
C ALA A 93 9.01 -3.32 -3.55
N PHE A 94 9.69 -2.95 -2.46
CA PHE A 94 9.91 -3.85 -1.32
C PHE A 94 8.60 -4.13 -0.57
N THR A 95 7.73 -3.13 -0.42
CA THR A 95 6.38 -3.32 0.13
C THR A 95 5.59 -4.34 -0.70
N LEU A 96 5.57 -4.19 -2.03
CA LEU A 96 4.92 -5.13 -2.95
C LEU A 96 5.50 -6.54 -2.80
N LEU A 97 6.83 -6.68 -2.73
CA LEU A 97 7.49 -7.97 -2.52
C LEU A 97 7.10 -8.62 -1.20
N ILE A 98 7.10 -7.86 -0.10
CA ILE A 98 6.70 -8.36 1.23
C ILE A 98 5.25 -8.84 1.20
N TYR A 99 4.32 -8.07 0.65
CA TYR A 99 2.93 -8.50 0.51
C TYR A 99 2.78 -9.73 -0.36
N THR A 100 3.51 -9.80 -1.48
CA THR A 100 3.50 -10.95 -2.38
C THR A 100 3.99 -12.21 -1.66
N MET A 101 5.11 -12.12 -0.99
CA MET A 101 5.66 -13.28 -0.26
C MET A 101 4.79 -13.69 0.94
N THR A 102 4.18 -12.72 1.64
CA THR A 102 3.19 -12.98 2.69
C THR A 102 2.00 -13.74 2.12
N TYR A 103 1.41 -13.25 1.01
CA TYR A 103 0.30 -13.90 0.32
C TYR A 103 0.64 -15.34 -0.05
N VAL A 104 1.77 -15.56 -0.73
CA VAL A 104 2.18 -16.89 -1.18
C VAL A 104 2.47 -17.82 0.00
N ALA A 105 3.12 -17.33 1.05
CA ALA A 105 3.38 -18.14 2.25
C ALA A 105 2.07 -18.57 2.94
N LEU A 106 1.12 -17.64 3.12
CA LEU A 106 -0.19 -17.95 3.70
C LEU A 106 -1.00 -18.86 2.78
N ARG A 107 -0.97 -18.64 1.46
CA ARG A 107 -1.64 -19.47 0.46
C ARG A 107 -1.15 -20.90 0.48
N ARG A 108 0.13 -21.12 0.78
CA ARG A 108 0.75 -22.43 0.94
C ARG A 108 0.60 -23.03 2.36
N GLY A 109 -0.20 -22.39 3.24
CA GLY A 109 -0.40 -22.82 4.62
C GLY A 109 0.80 -22.62 5.56
N ARG A 110 1.82 -21.86 5.13
CA ARG A 110 3.03 -21.58 5.91
C ARG A 110 2.81 -20.33 6.79
N ASP A 111 1.88 -20.43 7.73
CA ASP A 111 1.43 -19.30 8.54
C ASP A 111 2.57 -18.57 9.26
N LEU A 112 3.45 -19.31 9.97
CA LEU A 112 4.55 -18.70 10.72
C LEU A 112 5.48 -17.89 9.78
N ALA A 113 5.83 -18.45 8.63
CA ALA A 113 6.65 -17.77 7.64
C ALA A 113 5.94 -16.57 7.03
N GLY A 114 4.63 -16.71 6.68
CA GLY A 114 3.83 -15.60 6.17
C GLY A 114 3.75 -14.44 7.15
N GLY A 115 3.56 -14.76 8.44
CA GLY A 115 3.60 -13.75 9.49
C GLY A 115 4.98 -13.12 9.67
N ALA A 116 6.05 -13.93 9.67
CA ALA A 116 7.42 -13.40 9.80
C ALA A 116 7.77 -12.43 8.66
N ILE A 117 7.36 -12.75 7.43
CA ILE A 117 7.53 -11.85 6.29
C ILE A 117 6.69 -10.57 6.47
N LEU A 118 5.44 -10.70 6.93
CA LEU A 118 4.57 -9.55 7.20
C LEU A 118 5.17 -8.62 8.26
N GLY A 119 5.84 -9.17 9.29
CA GLY A 119 6.53 -8.38 10.31
C GLY A 119 7.61 -7.46 9.78
N LEU A 120 8.18 -7.74 8.59
CA LEU A 120 9.10 -6.82 7.92
C LEU A 120 8.44 -5.49 7.55
N LEU A 121 7.10 -5.42 7.42
CA LEU A 121 6.40 -4.15 7.19
C LEU A 121 6.47 -3.19 8.39
N LEU A 122 7.13 -3.55 9.50
CA LEU A 122 7.33 -2.62 10.62
C LEU A 122 8.02 -1.31 10.20
N TYR A 123 8.72 -1.27 9.07
CA TYR A 123 9.26 -0.02 8.52
C TYR A 123 8.18 0.94 7.99
N LYS A 124 6.98 0.43 7.70
CA LYS A 124 5.74 1.14 7.38
C LYS A 124 4.58 0.49 8.12
N PRO A 125 4.51 0.61 9.46
CA PRO A 125 3.59 -0.17 10.29
C PRO A 125 2.11 0.03 9.93
N GLN A 126 1.76 1.21 9.40
CA GLN A 126 0.42 1.51 8.94
C GLN A 126 -0.04 0.58 7.79
N LEU A 127 0.87 0.04 7.00
CA LEU A 127 0.54 -0.89 5.92
C LEU A 127 0.33 -2.33 6.45
N ALA A 128 0.91 -2.68 7.59
CA ALA A 128 0.68 -3.97 8.24
C ALA A 128 -0.67 -4.06 8.97
N LEU A 129 -1.32 -2.93 9.26
CA LEU A 129 -2.53 -2.85 10.09
C LEU A 129 -3.63 -3.82 9.64
N THR A 130 -4.05 -3.75 8.39
CA THR A 130 -5.15 -4.57 7.87
C THR A 130 -4.79 -6.05 7.76
N PRO A 131 -3.64 -6.46 7.21
CA PRO A 131 -3.23 -7.87 7.22
C PRO A 131 -3.14 -8.46 8.64
N VAL A 132 -2.55 -7.76 9.61
CA VAL A 132 -2.49 -8.22 11.01
C VAL A 132 -3.90 -8.33 11.60
N PHE A 133 -4.77 -7.36 11.34
CA PHE A 133 -6.16 -7.39 11.78
C PHE A 133 -6.92 -8.63 11.25
N ILE A 134 -6.72 -8.99 9.98
CA ILE A 134 -7.33 -10.22 9.42
C ILE A 134 -6.81 -11.46 10.13
N LEU A 135 -5.51 -11.54 10.38
CA LEU A 135 -4.92 -12.68 11.09
C LEU A 135 -5.52 -12.83 12.50
N LEU A 136 -5.81 -11.71 13.19
CA LEU A 136 -6.52 -11.68 14.47
C LEU A 136 -7.96 -12.17 14.31
N VAL A 137 -8.74 -11.63 13.38
CA VAL A 137 -10.15 -12.02 13.13
C VAL A 137 -10.27 -13.50 12.80
N LYS A 138 -9.28 -14.07 12.10
CA LYS A 138 -9.24 -15.50 11.71
C LYS A 138 -8.53 -16.40 12.72
N GLY A 139 -8.05 -15.86 13.85
CA GLY A 139 -7.36 -16.62 14.88
C GLY A 139 -6.08 -17.30 14.39
N ARG A 140 -5.36 -16.69 13.42
CA ARG A 140 -4.13 -17.27 12.83
C ARG A 140 -2.93 -17.01 13.73
N LEU A 141 -2.94 -17.60 14.93
CA LEU A 141 -1.95 -17.35 15.98
C LEU A 141 -0.51 -17.60 15.52
N ARG A 142 -0.25 -18.65 14.71
CA ARG A 142 1.10 -18.91 14.18
C ARG A 142 1.61 -17.76 13.30
N ALA A 143 0.74 -17.17 12.46
CA ALA A 143 1.11 -16.04 11.64
C ALA A 143 1.32 -14.78 12.49
N LEU A 144 0.47 -14.55 13.49
CA LEU A 144 0.66 -13.45 14.44
C LEU A 144 1.98 -13.58 15.22
N MET A 145 2.32 -14.81 15.68
CA MET A 145 3.61 -15.06 16.32
C MET A 145 4.79 -14.77 15.38
N GLY A 146 4.72 -15.20 14.12
CA GLY A 146 5.76 -14.87 13.13
C GLY A 146 5.93 -13.37 12.97
N SER A 147 4.83 -12.61 12.81
CA SER A 147 4.86 -11.17 12.69
C SER A 147 5.45 -10.49 13.94
N LEU A 148 5.03 -10.94 15.13
CA LEU A 148 5.53 -10.41 16.40
C LEU A 148 7.04 -10.69 16.57
N LEU A 149 7.50 -11.91 16.26
CA LEU A 149 8.92 -12.27 16.38
C LEU A 149 9.79 -11.38 15.47
N THR A 150 9.42 -11.23 14.21
CA THR A 150 10.19 -10.36 13.27
C THR A 150 10.14 -8.90 13.70
N SER A 151 8.97 -8.39 14.09
CA SER A 151 8.82 -7.02 14.55
C SER A 151 9.65 -6.75 15.83
N SER A 152 9.63 -7.68 16.79
CA SER A 152 10.42 -7.59 18.02
C SER A 152 11.93 -7.62 17.73
N LEU A 153 12.36 -8.46 16.77
CA LEU A 153 13.75 -8.51 16.34
C LEU A 153 14.20 -7.18 15.73
N LEU A 154 13.37 -6.59 14.85
CA LEU A 154 13.68 -5.29 14.23
C LEU A 154 13.75 -4.17 15.28
N ILE A 155 12.84 -4.17 16.25
CA ILE A 155 12.87 -3.21 17.37
C ILE A 155 14.15 -3.41 18.20
N ALA A 156 14.49 -4.65 18.57
CA ALA A 156 15.71 -4.96 19.31
C ALA A 156 16.96 -4.49 18.56
N VAL A 157 17.04 -4.75 17.25
CA VAL A 157 18.12 -4.25 16.39
C VAL A 157 18.17 -2.72 16.42
N GLY A 158 17.02 -2.04 16.35
CA GLY A 158 16.96 -0.59 16.44
C GLY A 158 17.54 -0.05 17.76
N PHE A 159 17.21 -0.70 18.89
CA PHE A 159 17.77 -0.34 20.19
C PHE A 159 19.26 -0.67 20.32
N LEU A 160 19.73 -1.76 19.73
CA LEU A 160 21.16 -2.09 19.70
C LEU A 160 21.97 -1.08 18.87
N LEU A 161 21.40 -0.56 17.79
CA LEU A 161 22.07 0.47 16.97
C LEU A 161 22.10 1.84 17.65
N SER A 162 20.97 2.30 18.14
CA SER A 162 20.84 3.59 18.80
C SER A 162 19.62 3.66 19.70
N PRO A 163 19.77 3.37 21.02
CA PRO A 163 18.68 3.51 21.99
C PRO A 163 18.05 4.90 21.97
N LYS A 164 18.90 5.92 21.89
CA LYS A 164 18.45 7.32 21.84
C LYS A 164 17.56 7.59 20.63
N ALA A 165 17.98 7.17 19.43
CA ALA A 165 17.19 7.40 18.22
C ALA A 165 15.83 6.67 18.28
N MET A 166 15.77 5.47 18.87
CA MET A 166 14.51 4.72 19.04
C MET A 166 13.55 5.45 20.01
N VAL A 167 14.07 5.97 21.12
CA VAL A 167 13.26 6.76 22.08
C VAL A 167 12.80 8.07 21.44
N ASP A 168 13.67 8.79 20.74
CA ASP A 168 13.34 10.05 20.08
C ASP A 168 12.31 9.83 18.95
N TYR A 169 12.44 8.72 18.20
CA TYR A 169 11.43 8.34 17.21
C TYR A 169 10.04 8.16 17.85
N GLY A 170 9.97 7.46 18.99
CA GLY A 170 8.70 7.31 19.73
C GLY A 170 8.08 8.65 20.16
N ARG A 171 8.90 9.64 20.51
CA ARG A 171 8.46 10.99 20.88
C ARG A 171 7.94 11.80 19.67
N VAL A 172 8.49 11.55 18.47
CA VAL A 172 8.12 12.27 17.24
C VAL A 172 6.91 11.64 16.56
N LEU A 173 6.58 10.37 16.85
CA LEU A 173 5.44 9.67 16.21
C LEU A 173 4.12 10.48 16.23
N PRO A 174 3.69 11.12 17.33
CA PRO A 174 2.48 11.95 17.34
C PRO A 174 2.57 13.12 16.36
N GLN A 175 3.76 13.75 16.23
CA GLN A 175 3.98 14.88 15.33
C GLN A 175 3.93 14.45 13.85
N ILE A 176 4.30 13.21 13.54
CA ILE A 176 4.18 12.66 12.18
C ILE A 176 2.70 12.59 11.75
N ALA A 177 1.78 12.34 12.67
CA ALA A 177 0.35 12.34 12.39
C ALA A 177 -0.18 13.73 12.01
N GLU A 178 0.47 14.80 12.46
CA GLU A 178 0.09 16.18 12.17
C GLU A 178 0.66 16.70 10.83
N LEU A 179 1.64 16.00 10.23
CA LEU A 179 2.28 16.42 8.97
C LEU A 179 1.30 16.80 7.86
N PRO A 180 0.18 16.09 7.62
CA PRO A 180 -0.76 16.43 6.57
C PRO A 180 -1.41 17.81 6.68
N PHE A 181 -1.39 18.40 7.87
CA PHE A 181 -1.95 19.75 8.12
C PHE A 181 -0.90 20.86 8.02
N LEU A 182 0.38 20.52 7.87
CA LEU A 182 1.42 21.53 7.74
C LEU A 182 1.36 22.23 6.37
N PRO A 183 1.59 23.55 6.32
CA PRO A 183 1.69 24.28 5.07
C PRO A 183 2.73 23.67 4.13
N GLY A 184 2.36 23.43 2.87
CA GLY A 184 3.26 22.85 1.87
C GLY A 184 3.34 21.32 1.88
N TYR A 185 2.63 20.63 2.79
CA TYR A 185 2.53 19.18 2.71
C TYR A 185 1.73 18.76 1.46
N PRO A 186 2.24 17.79 0.65
CA PRO A 186 1.62 17.38 -0.60
C PRO A 186 0.43 16.44 -0.36
N ILE A 187 -0.63 16.93 0.29
CA ILE A 187 -1.81 16.16 0.67
C ILE A 187 -2.52 15.55 -0.56
N GLU A 188 -2.41 16.20 -1.72
CA GLU A 188 -2.95 15.72 -2.99
C GLU A 188 -2.31 14.40 -3.46
N LYS A 189 -1.14 14.06 -2.92
CA LYS A 189 -0.45 12.79 -3.19
C LYS A 189 -0.82 11.69 -2.20
N MET A 190 -1.62 11.98 -1.17
CA MET A 190 -2.14 10.98 -0.23
C MET A 190 -3.44 10.37 -0.76
N HIS A 191 -3.33 9.19 -1.38
CA HIS A 191 -4.46 8.47 -1.99
C HIS A 191 -5.10 7.46 -1.01
N ASN A 192 -5.55 7.95 0.15
CA ASN A 192 -6.24 7.17 1.19
C ASN A 192 -7.48 7.90 1.68
N LEU A 193 -8.27 7.25 2.55
CA LEU A 193 -9.49 7.85 3.12
C LEU A 193 -9.20 9.15 3.87
N TYR A 194 -8.08 9.21 4.58
CA TYR A 194 -7.68 10.41 5.31
C TYR A 194 -7.39 11.60 4.36
N GLY A 195 -6.51 11.41 3.36
CA GLY A 195 -6.23 12.44 2.36
C GLY A 195 -7.48 12.88 1.60
N PHE A 196 -8.35 11.92 1.25
CA PHE A 196 -9.64 12.19 0.63
C PHE A 196 -10.53 13.09 1.51
N CYS A 197 -10.66 12.77 2.81
CA CYS A 197 -11.42 13.58 3.74
C CYS A 197 -10.84 14.98 3.91
N VAL A 198 -9.51 15.11 4.01
CA VAL A 198 -8.85 16.41 4.15
C VAL A 198 -9.12 17.28 2.91
N LEU A 199 -8.92 16.74 1.70
CA LEU A 199 -9.14 17.49 0.46
C LEU A 199 -10.60 17.88 0.24
N LEU A 200 -11.55 17.03 0.69
CA LEU A 200 -12.97 17.27 0.47
C LEU A 200 -13.59 18.15 1.56
N LEU A 201 -13.16 18.03 2.82
CA LEU A 201 -13.88 18.55 3.97
C LEU A 201 -13.16 19.67 4.74
N ALA A 202 -11.82 19.81 4.60
CA ALA A 202 -11.06 20.75 5.42
C ALA A 202 -11.40 22.23 5.18
N HIS A 203 -12.04 22.56 4.05
CA HIS A 203 -12.53 23.90 3.76
C HIS A 203 -13.89 24.21 4.42
N LEU A 204 -14.64 23.19 4.88
CA LEU A 204 -15.96 23.32 5.51
C LEU A 204 -15.93 23.09 7.02
N PHE A 205 -15.01 22.25 7.49
CA PHE A 205 -14.98 21.75 8.86
C PHE A 205 -13.62 21.98 9.53
N SER A 206 -13.63 21.98 10.86
CA SER A 206 -12.38 22.02 11.63
C SER A 206 -11.54 20.77 11.42
N VAL A 207 -10.23 20.89 11.60
CA VAL A 207 -9.27 19.76 11.50
C VAL A 207 -9.74 18.57 12.33
N ARG A 208 -10.14 18.78 13.58
CA ARG A 208 -10.63 17.71 14.46
C ARG A 208 -11.86 17.00 13.91
N ALA A 209 -12.80 17.74 13.29
CA ALA A 209 -13.98 17.13 12.69
C ALA A 209 -13.59 16.24 11.48
N VAL A 210 -12.65 16.69 10.65
CA VAL A 210 -12.14 15.92 9.52
C VAL A 210 -11.42 14.66 10.00
N GLU A 211 -10.58 14.75 11.03
CA GLU A 211 -9.92 13.62 11.66
C GLU A 211 -10.93 12.60 12.22
N CYS A 212 -11.98 13.07 12.91
CA CYS A 212 -13.04 12.19 13.41
C CYS A 212 -13.73 11.45 12.25
N VAL A 213 -14.06 12.12 11.15
CA VAL A 213 -14.69 11.50 9.98
C VAL A 213 -13.76 10.45 9.38
N ALA A 214 -12.49 10.79 9.15
CA ALA A 214 -11.49 9.88 8.60
C ALA A 214 -11.29 8.65 9.52
N PHE A 215 -11.25 8.85 10.83
CA PHE A 215 -11.15 7.77 11.82
C PHE A 215 -12.38 6.84 11.75
N LEU A 216 -13.59 7.41 11.72
CA LEU A 216 -14.84 6.62 11.62
C LEU A 216 -14.87 5.81 10.32
N LEU A 217 -14.44 6.38 9.19
CA LEU A 217 -14.34 5.66 7.91
C LEU A 217 -13.29 4.54 7.98
N THR A 218 -12.15 4.76 8.64
CA THR A 218 -11.12 3.74 8.87
C THR A 218 -11.69 2.59 9.71
N VAL A 219 -12.35 2.88 10.82
CA VAL A 219 -13.01 1.87 11.67
C VAL A 219 -14.10 1.13 10.88
N GLY A 220 -14.93 1.86 10.13
CA GLY A 220 -15.95 1.27 9.25
C GLY A 220 -15.33 0.31 8.22
N GLY A 221 -14.23 0.70 7.59
CA GLY A 221 -13.48 -0.15 6.67
C GLY A 221 -12.94 -1.43 7.32
N LEU A 222 -12.40 -1.34 8.54
CA LEU A 222 -11.96 -2.52 9.31
C LEU A 222 -13.15 -3.42 9.67
N LEU A 223 -14.29 -2.86 10.04
CA LEU A 223 -15.51 -3.64 10.32
C LEU A 223 -16.02 -4.36 9.07
N ILE A 224 -15.99 -3.71 7.90
CA ILE A 224 -16.32 -4.32 6.61
C ILE A 224 -15.38 -5.50 6.33
N VAL A 225 -14.08 -5.31 6.49
CA VAL A 225 -13.07 -6.39 6.32
C VAL A 225 -13.34 -7.54 7.30
N ALA A 226 -13.65 -7.24 8.57
CA ALA A 226 -13.98 -8.26 9.55
C ALA A 226 -15.26 -9.04 9.16
N ALA A 227 -16.29 -8.34 8.66
CA ALA A 227 -17.53 -8.97 8.17
C ALA A 227 -17.24 -9.89 6.98
N TRP A 228 -16.43 -9.47 6.02
CA TRP A 228 -16.02 -10.30 4.89
C TRP A 228 -15.35 -11.59 5.36
N TRP A 229 -14.38 -11.47 6.25
CA TRP A 229 -13.63 -12.63 6.73
C TRP A 229 -14.43 -13.51 7.71
N ARG A 230 -15.50 -13.03 8.31
CA ARG A 230 -16.41 -13.89 9.09
C ARG A 230 -17.15 -14.88 8.20
N THR A 231 -17.55 -14.47 7.00
CA THR A 231 -18.33 -15.30 6.06
C THR A 231 -17.45 -16.20 5.20
N VAL A 232 -16.18 -15.83 4.95
CA VAL A 232 -15.27 -16.59 4.11
C VAL A 232 -14.41 -17.54 4.96
N PRO A 233 -14.43 -18.85 4.71
CA PRO A 233 -13.58 -19.80 5.43
C PRO A 233 -12.11 -19.55 5.14
N TRP A 234 -11.24 -19.83 6.10
CA TRP A 234 -9.80 -19.77 5.89
C TRP A 234 -9.32 -21.02 5.13
N GLN A 235 -9.52 -21.00 3.83
CA GLN A 235 -9.10 -22.06 2.90
C GLN A 235 -8.17 -21.48 1.84
N PRO A 236 -6.87 -21.29 2.16
CA PRO A 236 -5.89 -20.73 1.25
C PRO A 236 -5.83 -21.49 -0.06
N GLY A 237 -5.66 -20.78 -1.19
CA GLY A 237 -5.61 -21.36 -2.52
C GLY A 237 -6.96 -21.58 -3.17
N THR A 238 -8.07 -21.39 -2.45
CA THR A 238 -9.40 -21.34 -3.08
C THR A 238 -9.63 -19.98 -3.74
N ARG A 239 -10.37 -19.95 -4.84
CA ARG A 239 -10.73 -18.72 -5.56
C ARG A 239 -11.35 -17.67 -4.63
N GLN A 240 -12.25 -18.10 -3.75
CA GLN A 240 -12.92 -17.22 -2.79
C GLN A 240 -11.91 -16.59 -1.82
N TRP A 241 -10.98 -17.38 -1.28
CA TRP A 241 -9.94 -16.89 -0.37
C TRP A 241 -9.00 -15.91 -1.07
N ASP A 242 -8.51 -16.27 -2.28
CA ASP A 242 -7.58 -15.44 -3.06
C ASP A 242 -8.20 -14.07 -3.38
N LEU A 243 -9.45 -14.03 -3.86
CA LEU A 243 -10.15 -12.78 -4.14
C LEU A 243 -10.44 -11.97 -2.88
N THR A 244 -10.87 -12.62 -1.79
CA THR A 244 -11.13 -11.92 -0.52
C THR A 244 -9.84 -11.31 0.02
N PHE A 245 -8.72 -12.03 -0.06
CA PHE A 245 -7.40 -11.49 0.31
C PHE A 245 -7.03 -10.28 -0.56
N ALA A 246 -7.19 -10.37 -1.87
CA ALA A 246 -6.90 -9.29 -2.81
C ALA A 246 -7.69 -8.01 -2.48
N PHE A 247 -9.00 -8.12 -2.31
CA PHE A 247 -9.86 -6.95 -2.03
C PHE A 247 -9.68 -6.41 -0.61
N THR A 248 -9.34 -7.28 0.33
CA THR A 248 -8.94 -6.84 1.66
C THR A 248 -7.66 -6.01 1.63
N LEU A 249 -6.67 -6.43 0.83
CA LEU A 249 -5.45 -5.65 0.68
C LEU A 249 -5.73 -4.30 0.01
N ALA A 250 -6.55 -4.27 -1.04
CA ALA A 250 -6.93 -3.04 -1.73
C ALA A 250 -7.63 -2.05 -0.78
N LEU A 251 -8.63 -2.51 -0.02
CA LEU A 251 -9.30 -1.68 0.98
C LEU A 251 -8.34 -1.29 2.12
N GLY A 252 -7.48 -2.22 2.54
CA GLY A 252 -6.48 -2.04 3.58
C GLY A 252 -5.48 -0.92 3.28
N LEU A 253 -5.09 -0.76 2.02
CA LEU A 253 -4.26 0.36 1.60
C LEU A 253 -5.00 1.69 1.79
N LEU A 254 -6.28 1.77 1.43
CA LEU A 254 -7.06 3.00 1.56
C LEU A 254 -7.37 3.39 3.01
N ILE A 255 -7.59 2.43 3.89
CA ILE A 255 -7.83 2.69 5.32
C ILE A 255 -6.54 2.93 6.11
N SER A 256 -5.37 2.75 5.49
CA SER A 256 -4.09 3.13 6.09
C SER A 256 -4.08 4.63 6.40
N PRO A 257 -3.68 5.06 7.61
CA PRO A 257 -3.68 6.48 7.97
C PRO A 257 -2.72 7.32 7.14
N HIS A 258 -1.70 6.72 6.56
CA HIS A 258 -0.73 7.39 5.71
C HIS A 258 -0.39 6.51 4.51
N LEU A 259 -0.82 6.93 3.32
CA LEU A 259 -0.58 6.24 2.07
C LEU A 259 -0.32 7.26 0.96
N MET A 260 0.89 7.26 0.44
CA MET A 260 1.26 8.12 -0.67
C MET A 260 0.99 7.40 -2.00
N LEU A 261 0.87 8.19 -3.08
CA LEU A 261 0.60 7.70 -4.44
C LEU A 261 1.47 6.51 -4.86
N TYR A 262 2.77 6.57 -4.59
CA TYR A 262 3.70 5.50 -4.93
C TYR A 262 3.44 4.19 -4.15
N ASP A 263 2.84 4.25 -2.97
CA ASP A 263 2.49 3.07 -2.17
C ASP A 263 1.30 2.30 -2.77
N LEU A 264 0.47 2.95 -3.60
CA LEU A 264 -0.55 2.26 -4.40
C LEU A 264 0.04 1.24 -5.38
N MET A 265 1.36 1.23 -5.62
CA MET A 265 2.04 0.18 -6.36
C MET A 265 1.74 -1.22 -5.77
N ALA A 266 1.46 -1.32 -4.48
CA ALA A 266 1.04 -2.56 -3.83
C ALA A 266 -0.28 -3.12 -4.38
N LEU A 267 -1.12 -2.32 -5.06
CA LEU A 267 -2.31 -2.79 -5.77
C LEU A 267 -1.98 -3.74 -6.94
N LEU A 268 -0.74 -3.78 -7.42
CA LEU A 268 -0.33 -4.76 -8.44
C LEU A 268 -0.57 -6.21 -7.98
N LEU A 269 -0.46 -6.51 -6.67
CA LEU A 269 -0.77 -7.83 -6.14
C LEU A 269 -2.26 -8.18 -6.25
N PRO A 270 -3.22 -7.41 -5.71
CA PRO A 270 -4.63 -7.71 -5.89
C PRO A 270 -5.06 -7.70 -7.37
N ILE A 271 -4.51 -6.82 -8.20
CA ILE A 271 -4.76 -6.82 -9.65
C ILE A 271 -4.29 -8.13 -10.28
N ALA A 272 -3.08 -8.60 -9.96
CA ALA A 272 -2.55 -9.87 -10.45
C ALA A 272 -3.43 -11.06 -10.05
N ILE A 273 -3.90 -11.09 -8.79
CA ILE A 273 -4.78 -12.15 -8.28
C ILE A 273 -6.12 -12.12 -9.04
N VAL A 274 -6.73 -10.95 -9.23
CA VAL A 274 -7.98 -10.81 -9.99
C VAL A 274 -7.79 -11.29 -11.43
N CYS A 275 -6.75 -10.83 -12.13
CA CYS A 275 -6.46 -11.23 -13.50
C CYS A 275 -6.20 -12.75 -13.61
N ALA A 276 -5.52 -13.34 -12.64
CA ALA A 276 -5.25 -14.77 -12.62
C ALA A 276 -6.49 -15.61 -12.31
N THR A 277 -7.45 -15.06 -11.58
CA THR A 277 -8.70 -15.75 -11.22
C THR A 277 -9.71 -15.79 -12.36
N TYR A 278 -9.63 -14.83 -13.29
CA TYR A 278 -10.50 -14.73 -14.47
C TYR A 278 -9.67 -14.84 -15.77
N PRO A 279 -9.11 -16.02 -16.08
CA PRO A 279 -8.32 -16.20 -17.30
C PRO A 279 -9.21 -16.01 -18.54
N ASN A 280 -8.61 -15.42 -19.59
CA ASN A 280 -9.21 -15.04 -20.86
C ASN A 280 -10.00 -16.19 -21.55
N ARG A 281 -11.26 -16.42 -21.18
CA ARG A 281 -12.21 -17.14 -22.02
C ARG A 281 -13.25 -16.13 -22.50
N PRO A 282 -13.50 -16.02 -23.83
CA PRO A 282 -14.45 -15.07 -24.40
C PRO A 282 -15.88 -15.16 -23.81
N ARG A 283 -16.26 -16.33 -23.27
CA ARG A 283 -17.55 -16.55 -22.60
C ARG A 283 -17.63 -15.93 -21.18
N TYR A 284 -16.50 -15.67 -20.53
CA TYR A 284 -16.46 -15.10 -19.16
C TYR A 284 -16.45 -13.57 -19.12
N LEU A 285 -16.44 -12.88 -20.28
CA LEU A 285 -16.72 -11.43 -20.32
C LEU A 285 -18.10 -11.10 -19.73
N LEU A 286 -19.06 -12.05 -19.76
CA LEU A 286 -20.37 -11.87 -19.14
C LEU A 286 -20.33 -12.14 -17.62
N ASP A 287 -19.50 -13.07 -17.15
CA ASP A 287 -19.46 -13.48 -15.73
C ASP A 287 -18.39 -12.72 -14.92
N GLY A 288 -17.24 -12.41 -15.52
CA GLY A 288 -16.13 -11.64 -14.90
C GLY A 288 -15.96 -10.23 -15.49
N GLY A 289 -16.72 -9.89 -16.53
CA GLY A 289 -16.60 -8.63 -17.28
C GLY A 289 -16.65 -7.38 -16.39
N PRO A 290 -17.61 -7.26 -15.46
CA PRO A 290 -17.67 -6.09 -14.58
C PRO A 290 -16.40 -5.92 -13.75
N LEU A 291 -15.84 -7.01 -13.20
CA LEU A 291 -14.65 -6.91 -12.33
C LEU A 291 -13.38 -6.56 -13.12
N LEU A 292 -13.21 -7.08 -14.33
CA LEU A 292 -12.09 -6.71 -15.20
C LEU A 292 -12.21 -5.27 -15.68
N VAL A 293 -13.42 -4.79 -16.00
CA VAL A 293 -13.68 -3.38 -16.32
C VAL A 293 -13.32 -2.50 -15.13
N TRP A 294 -13.74 -2.85 -13.92
CA TRP A 294 -13.37 -2.13 -12.70
C TRP A 294 -11.85 -2.13 -12.48
N THR A 295 -11.18 -3.25 -12.77
CA THR A 295 -9.71 -3.34 -12.67
C THR A 295 -9.03 -2.39 -13.65
N ALA A 296 -9.46 -2.35 -14.91
CA ALA A 296 -8.96 -1.41 -15.89
C ALA A 296 -9.26 0.05 -15.48
N LEU A 297 -10.45 0.30 -14.93
CA LEU A 297 -10.83 1.62 -14.43
C LEU A 297 -9.91 2.09 -13.30
N VAL A 298 -9.47 1.20 -12.40
CA VAL A 298 -8.50 1.55 -11.34
C VAL A 298 -7.19 2.09 -11.94
N PHE A 299 -6.68 1.47 -13.01
CA PHE A 299 -5.48 1.97 -13.71
C PHE A 299 -5.65 3.40 -14.21
N VAL A 300 -6.74 3.63 -14.96
CA VAL A 300 -7.03 4.92 -15.59
C VAL A 300 -7.30 5.99 -14.52
N VAL A 301 -8.15 5.66 -13.53
CA VAL A 301 -8.60 6.65 -12.54
C VAL A 301 -7.50 7.03 -11.57
N VAL A 302 -6.58 6.13 -11.19
CA VAL A 302 -5.43 6.52 -10.36
C VAL A 302 -4.56 7.54 -11.11
N PHE A 303 -4.32 7.34 -12.40
CA PHE A 303 -3.59 8.30 -13.22
C PHE A 303 -4.32 9.64 -13.32
N VAL A 304 -5.57 9.62 -13.76
CA VAL A 304 -6.41 10.84 -13.95
C VAL A 304 -6.59 11.58 -12.63
N SER A 305 -6.88 10.87 -11.54
CA SER A 305 -7.09 11.46 -10.21
C SER A 305 -5.86 12.24 -9.72
N THR A 306 -4.66 11.72 -9.95
CA THR A 306 -3.43 12.41 -9.53
C THR A 306 -3.28 13.77 -10.18
N TYR A 307 -3.49 13.85 -11.48
CA TYR A 307 -3.36 15.11 -12.23
C TYR A 307 -4.55 16.04 -12.02
N SER A 308 -5.78 15.49 -12.00
CA SER A 308 -6.98 16.31 -11.79
C SER A 308 -7.03 16.93 -10.39
N THR A 309 -6.60 16.20 -9.36
CA THR A 309 -6.53 16.72 -7.99
C THR A 309 -5.57 17.90 -7.90
N SER A 310 -4.35 17.76 -8.46
CA SER A 310 -3.38 18.86 -8.49
C SER A 310 -3.90 20.05 -9.31
N ALA A 311 -4.48 19.81 -10.48
CA ALA A 311 -5.06 20.87 -11.33
C ALA A 311 -6.21 21.61 -10.63
N MET A 312 -7.09 20.89 -9.92
CA MET A 312 -8.18 21.49 -9.13
C MET A 312 -7.63 22.38 -8.01
N LEU A 313 -6.61 21.95 -7.28
CA LEU A 313 -6.00 22.74 -6.21
C LEU A 313 -5.35 24.03 -6.76
N HIS A 314 -4.66 23.94 -7.89
CA HIS A 314 -4.09 25.12 -8.55
C HIS A 314 -5.18 26.08 -9.06
N LEU A 315 -6.22 25.55 -9.69
CA LEU A 315 -7.32 26.36 -10.23
C LEU A 315 -8.10 27.05 -9.12
N THR A 316 -8.50 26.33 -8.06
CA THR A 316 -9.23 26.91 -6.93
C THR A 316 -8.38 27.96 -6.20
N GLY A 317 -7.07 27.71 -6.03
CA GLY A 317 -6.15 28.69 -5.46
C GLY A 317 -6.00 29.94 -6.33
N ALA A 318 -5.90 29.82 -7.66
CA ALA A 318 -5.81 30.93 -8.59
C ALA A 318 -7.10 31.79 -8.65
N LEU A 319 -8.27 31.16 -8.41
CA LEU A 319 -9.56 31.81 -8.37
C LEU A 319 -9.94 32.38 -6.99
N GLY A 320 -9.06 32.22 -5.98
CA GLY A 320 -9.30 32.70 -4.61
C GLY A 320 -10.35 31.88 -3.83
N PHE A 321 -10.72 30.69 -4.33
CA PHE A 321 -11.63 29.79 -3.62
C PHE A 321 -10.88 28.93 -2.58
N PRO A 322 -11.59 28.39 -1.57
CA PRO A 322 -11.02 27.36 -0.68
C PRO A 322 -10.42 26.21 -1.50
N LYS A 323 -9.29 25.68 -1.05
CA LYS A 323 -8.62 24.55 -1.71
C LYS A 323 -9.53 23.31 -1.63
N LEU A 324 -10.26 23.05 -2.70
CA LEU A 324 -11.16 21.91 -2.87
C LEU A 324 -10.63 21.02 -3.98
N ALA A 325 -10.48 19.73 -3.67
CA ALA A 325 -10.18 18.73 -4.69
C ALA A 325 -10.82 17.39 -4.32
N VAL A 326 -11.14 16.59 -5.34
CA VAL A 326 -11.71 15.26 -5.19
C VAL A 326 -10.76 14.22 -5.77
N GLN A 327 -10.30 13.30 -4.91
CA GLN A 327 -9.48 12.16 -5.34
C GLN A 327 -10.40 11.02 -5.80
N LEU A 328 -10.72 10.96 -7.08
CA LEU A 328 -11.59 9.93 -7.66
C LEU A 328 -11.04 8.52 -7.51
N SER A 329 -9.73 8.35 -7.36
CA SER A 329 -9.09 7.05 -7.11
C SER A 329 -9.62 6.37 -5.86
N VAL A 330 -9.89 7.12 -4.77
CA VAL A 330 -10.34 6.55 -3.50
C VAL A 330 -11.72 5.88 -3.63
N PRO A 331 -12.80 6.56 -4.06
CA PRO A 331 -14.11 5.91 -4.19
C PRO A 331 -14.12 4.80 -5.25
N ILE A 332 -13.32 4.91 -6.32
CA ILE A 332 -13.22 3.86 -7.34
C ILE A 332 -12.55 2.60 -6.78
N ILE A 333 -11.46 2.72 -6.03
CA ILE A 333 -10.81 1.56 -5.40
C ILE A 333 -11.73 0.93 -4.33
N VAL A 334 -12.45 1.75 -3.55
CA VAL A 334 -13.47 1.24 -2.62
C VAL A 334 -14.55 0.47 -3.36
N GLY A 335 -15.11 1.03 -4.42
CA GLY A 335 -16.11 0.38 -5.27
C GLY A 335 -15.59 -0.94 -5.86
N TRP A 336 -14.36 -0.95 -6.38
CA TRP A 336 -13.69 -2.15 -6.88
C TRP A 336 -13.55 -3.23 -5.81
N ALA A 337 -13.14 -2.86 -4.59
CA ALA A 337 -12.98 -3.81 -3.49
C ALA A 337 -14.33 -4.41 -3.05
N VAL A 338 -15.40 -3.60 -2.99
CA VAL A 338 -16.75 -4.06 -2.62
C VAL A 338 -17.33 -4.97 -3.68
N VAL A 339 -17.34 -4.54 -4.96
CA VAL A 339 -17.85 -5.34 -6.08
C VAL A 339 -17.08 -6.65 -6.20
N GLY A 340 -15.77 -6.59 -6.03
CA GLY A 340 -14.90 -7.75 -6.07
C GLY A 340 -15.17 -8.75 -4.96
N HIS A 341 -15.43 -8.26 -3.73
CA HIS A 341 -15.82 -9.14 -2.63
C HIS A 341 -17.18 -9.81 -2.88
N LEU A 342 -18.15 -9.08 -3.43
CA LEU A 342 -19.46 -9.66 -3.78
C LEU A 342 -19.29 -10.77 -4.84
N ALA A 343 -18.42 -10.56 -5.83
CA ALA A 343 -18.08 -11.60 -6.82
C ALA A 343 -17.39 -12.81 -6.17
N ALA A 344 -16.49 -12.59 -5.19
CA ALA A 344 -15.85 -13.67 -4.42
C ALA A 344 -16.87 -14.47 -3.61
N ALA A 345 -17.83 -13.79 -2.97
CA ALA A 345 -18.91 -14.42 -2.19
C ALA A 345 -19.85 -15.27 -3.05
N ALA A 346 -20.13 -14.83 -4.29
CA ALA A 346 -20.93 -15.60 -5.26
C ALA A 346 -20.25 -16.93 -5.65
N CYS A 347 -18.92 -16.90 -5.85
CA CYS A 347 -18.15 -18.13 -6.16
C CYS A 347 -18.19 -19.20 -5.05
N GLY A 348 -18.46 -18.81 -3.79
CA GLY A 348 -18.58 -19.77 -2.68
C GLY A 348 -19.92 -20.49 -2.59
N LYS A 349 -20.94 -20.03 -3.33
CA LYS A 349 -22.29 -20.60 -3.31
C LYS A 349 -22.52 -21.65 -4.43
N GLU A 350 -21.60 -21.75 -5.37
CA GLU A 350 -21.66 -22.69 -6.49
C GLU A 350 -21.12 -24.09 -6.15
N LYS A 351 -20.82 -24.37 -4.88
CA LYS A 351 -20.47 -25.67 -4.32
C LYS A 351 -21.61 -26.20 -3.45
#